data_a6c3b2cabcc81ed00ff4bdf8faf31847
#
_entry.id   a6c3b2cabcc81ed00ff4bdf8faf31847
#
_cell.length_a   1.000
_cell.length_b   1.000
_cell.length_c   1.000
_cell.angle_alpha   90.00
_cell.angle_beta   90.00
_cell.angle_gamma   90.00
#
_symmetry.space_group_name_H-M   'P 1'
#
loop_
_entity.id
_entity.type
_entity.pdbx_description
1 polymer ?
#
loop_
_entity_poly.entity_id
_entity_poly.type
_entity_poly.pdbx_seq_one_letter_code
_entity_poly.pdbx_strand_id
1 'polypeptide(L)'
;NIQDISFDEENPVFVTDKNRHTFDKVVIACGAFSKKLTDKLDEKIPLDTERGYHVHFKDCDHLLSRPVIFSNRGSGITPMEQGLRVVGTVEFGGLDNPLSKSRIKNLIDNAKYMLGDLPDHEDEWLGFRPTLPDFLPVMGPSKNHKNVFYCFGHHHLGWTLGPISGKIVSGMIAKENTNLNLDPYSSARFN
;
A
#
# COMPACT_ATOMS: atom_id res chain seq x y z
N ASN A 1 -17.13 6.41 1.17
CA ASN A 1 -16.27 5.58 2.04
C ASN A 1 -17.06 4.43 2.63
N ILE A 2 -16.43 3.23 2.73
CA ILE A 2 -17.00 2.08 3.43
C ILE A 2 -16.81 2.33 4.92
N GLN A 3 -17.90 2.33 5.67
CA GLN A 3 -17.88 2.50 7.13
C GLN A 3 -17.95 1.16 7.84
N ASP A 4 -18.65 0.19 7.25
CA ASP A 4 -18.85 -1.11 7.86
C ASP A 4 -19.03 -2.20 6.81
N ILE A 5 -18.81 -3.45 7.25
CA ILE A 5 -19.14 -4.66 6.52
C ILE A 5 -20.00 -5.56 7.42
N SER A 6 -21.13 -5.98 6.91
CA SER A 6 -22.06 -6.90 7.57
C SER A 6 -22.45 -7.99 6.58
N PHE A 7 -23.33 -8.91 6.98
CA PHE A 7 -23.78 -9.99 6.13
C PHE A 7 -25.30 -10.08 6.12
N ASP A 8 -25.83 -10.39 4.95
CA ASP A 8 -27.21 -10.82 4.74
C ASP A 8 -27.13 -12.30 4.30
N GLU A 9 -27.43 -13.20 5.23
CA GLU A 9 -27.05 -14.62 5.14
C GLU A 9 -25.53 -14.78 4.93
N GLU A 10 -25.09 -15.29 3.77
CA GLU A 10 -23.65 -15.44 3.41
C GLU A 10 -23.14 -14.26 2.54
N ASN A 11 -24.03 -13.34 2.13
CA ASN A 11 -23.71 -12.28 1.21
C ASN A 11 -23.14 -11.05 1.95
N PRO A 12 -21.96 -10.56 1.58
CA PRO A 12 -21.37 -9.38 2.20
C PRO A 12 -22.15 -8.12 1.82
N VAL A 13 -22.40 -7.29 2.84
CA VAL A 13 -23.09 -6.01 2.71
C VAL A 13 -22.14 -4.90 3.13
N PHE A 14 -21.75 -4.06 2.19
CA PHE A 14 -21.03 -2.84 2.50
C PHE A 14 -21.97 -1.73 2.94
N VAL A 15 -21.64 -1.13 4.06
CA VAL A 15 -22.34 0.03 4.61
C VAL A 15 -21.51 1.27 4.35
N THR A 16 -22.11 2.23 3.69
CA THR A 16 -21.54 3.57 3.49
C THR A 16 -22.35 4.58 4.31
N ASP A 17 -21.90 5.83 4.33
CA ASP A 17 -22.63 6.95 4.94
C ASP A 17 -24.02 7.20 4.36
N LYS A 18 -24.31 6.70 3.15
CA LYS A 18 -25.56 6.95 2.43
C LYS A 18 -26.39 5.70 2.16
N ASN A 19 -25.76 4.56 1.93
CA ASN A 19 -26.41 3.36 1.41
C ASN A 19 -25.83 2.07 1.97
N ARG A 20 -26.62 1.00 1.83
CA ARG A 20 -26.17 -0.38 1.99
C ARG A 20 -26.17 -1.05 0.62
N HIS A 21 -25.13 -1.83 0.34
CA HIS A 21 -24.97 -2.54 -0.93
C HIS A 21 -24.62 -4.00 -0.65
N THR A 22 -25.47 -4.90 -1.11
CA THR A 22 -25.27 -6.36 -1.01
C THR A 22 -24.58 -6.86 -2.28
N PHE A 23 -23.63 -7.76 -2.12
CA PHE A 23 -22.86 -8.38 -3.21
C PHE A 23 -22.77 -9.90 -3.02
N ASP A 24 -22.68 -10.64 -4.13
CA ASP A 24 -22.43 -12.08 -4.08
C ASP A 24 -21.03 -12.38 -3.52
N LYS A 25 -20.05 -11.56 -3.87
CA LYS A 25 -18.66 -11.68 -3.44
C LYS A 25 -17.99 -10.32 -3.35
N VAL A 26 -17.00 -10.24 -2.46
CA VAL A 26 -16.22 -9.02 -2.21
C VAL A 26 -14.73 -9.33 -2.20
N VAL A 27 -13.93 -8.43 -2.77
CA VAL A 27 -12.47 -8.45 -2.63
C VAL A 27 -12.04 -7.24 -1.81
N ILE A 28 -11.41 -7.46 -0.67
CA ILE A 28 -10.76 -6.41 0.12
C ILE A 28 -9.36 -6.19 -0.44
N ALA A 29 -9.18 -5.05 -1.11
CA ALA A 29 -7.95 -4.64 -1.78
C ALA A 29 -7.58 -3.19 -1.43
N CYS A 30 -7.78 -2.79 -0.16
CA CYS A 30 -7.68 -1.41 0.30
C CYS A 30 -6.26 -1.02 0.79
N GLY A 31 -5.22 -1.77 0.37
CA GLY A 31 -3.84 -1.50 0.76
C GLY A 31 -3.68 -1.49 2.29
N ALA A 32 -3.02 -0.47 2.83
CA ALA A 32 -2.80 -0.34 4.28
C ALA A 32 -4.10 -0.19 5.10
N PHE A 33 -5.19 0.23 4.46
CA PHE A 33 -6.50 0.39 5.12
C PHE A 33 -7.28 -0.91 5.24
N SER A 34 -6.82 -2.00 4.63
CA SER A 34 -7.50 -3.31 4.65
C SER A 34 -7.69 -3.84 6.07
N LYS A 35 -6.74 -3.56 6.98
CA LYS A 35 -6.82 -3.98 8.40
C LYS A 35 -8.13 -3.55 9.06
N LYS A 36 -8.60 -2.33 8.80
CA LYS A 36 -9.86 -1.82 9.37
C LYS A 36 -11.07 -2.68 9.01
N LEU A 37 -11.02 -3.37 7.85
CA LEU A 37 -12.09 -4.27 7.42
C LEU A 37 -11.86 -5.71 7.91
N THR A 38 -10.61 -6.20 7.89
CA THR A 38 -10.34 -7.57 8.38
C THR A 38 -10.59 -7.71 9.88
N ASP A 39 -10.30 -6.67 10.67
CA ASP A 39 -10.62 -6.65 12.11
C ASP A 39 -12.14 -6.77 12.37
N LYS A 40 -12.99 -6.21 11.48
CA LYS A 40 -14.45 -6.34 11.53
C LYS A 40 -14.96 -7.72 11.11
N LEU A 41 -14.15 -8.50 10.44
CA LEU A 41 -14.41 -9.88 10.02
C LEU A 41 -13.84 -10.91 11.01
N ASP A 42 -13.40 -10.46 12.19
CA ASP A 42 -12.73 -11.27 13.19
C ASP A 42 -11.50 -12.04 12.67
N GLU A 43 -10.81 -11.44 11.66
CA GLU A 43 -9.54 -11.95 11.14
C GLU A 43 -8.40 -11.01 11.51
N LYS A 44 -7.58 -11.43 12.46
CA LYS A 44 -6.43 -10.67 12.97
C LYS A 44 -5.23 -10.86 12.05
N ILE A 45 -5.17 -10.07 10.99
CA ILE A 45 -4.01 -10.05 10.10
C ILE A 45 -3.05 -8.95 10.58
N PRO A 46 -1.76 -9.24 10.80
CA PRO A 46 -0.78 -8.28 11.35
C PRO A 46 -0.31 -7.28 10.29
N LEU A 47 -1.26 -6.67 9.58
CA LEU A 47 -1.00 -5.62 8.61
C LEU A 47 -0.67 -4.31 9.34
N ASP A 48 0.45 -3.72 9.02
CA ASP A 48 0.87 -2.39 9.45
C ASP A 48 1.23 -1.55 8.23
N THR A 49 1.71 -0.34 8.44
CA THR A 49 2.15 0.53 7.38
C THR A 49 3.57 1.04 7.58
N GLU A 50 4.40 0.84 6.57
CA GLU A 50 5.64 1.58 6.43
C GLU A 50 5.36 2.89 5.72
N ARG A 51 5.36 3.97 6.48
CA ARG A 51 5.14 5.32 5.97
C ARG A 51 6.36 5.77 5.16
N GLY A 52 6.12 6.15 3.91
CA GLY A 52 7.14 6.67 3.00
C GLY A 52 6.88 8.12 2.67
N TYR A 53 7.95 8.87 2.45
CA TYR A 53 7.89 10.31 2.23
C TYR A 53 8.50 10.69 0.88
N HIS A 54 7.98 11.74 0.27
CA HIS A 54 8.71 12.45 -0.77
C HIS A 54 8.51 13.95 -0.70
N VAL A 55 9.46 14.65 -1.30
CA VAL A 55 9.37 16.07 -1.64
C VAL A 55 9.60 16.27 -3.12
N HIS A 56 9.06 17.35 -3.67
CA HIS A 56 9.16 17.66 -5.08
C HIS A 56 9.81 19.04 -5.29
N PHE A 57 10.81 19.09 -6.16
CA PHE A 57 11.50 20.31 -6.58
C PHE A 57 11.14 20.57 -8.04
N LYS A 58 10.35 21.61 -8.28
CA LYS A 58 9.88 21.97 -9.60
C LYS A 58 11.00 22.45 -10.51
N ASP A 59 10.83 22.26 -11.80
CA ASP A 59 11.73 22.73 -12.86
C ASP A 59 13.21 22.30 -12.70
N CYS A 60 13.46 21.23 -11.92
CA CYS A 60 14.80 20.69 -11.63
C CYS A 60 15.09 19.34 -12.32
N ASP A 61 14.20 18.84 -13.18
CA ASP A 61 14.34 17.56 -13.89
C ASP A 61 15.61 17.49 -14.73
N HIS A 62 16.08 18.63 -15.27
CA HIS A 62 17.29 18.76 -16.07
C HIS A 62 18.60 18.42 -15.31
N LEU A 63 18.57 18.40 -13.97
CA LEU A 63 19.74 18.10 -13.14
C LEU A 63 20.12 16.61 -13.17
N LEU A 64 19.21 15.72 -13.54
CA LEU A 64 19.46 14.28 -13.63
C LEU A 64 18.82 13.71 -14.91
N SER A 65 19.54 12.82 -15.59
CA SER A 65 19.02 12.10 -16.77
C SER A 65 18.35 10.76 -16.43
N ARG A 66 18.45 10.30 -15.19
CA ARG A 66 17.94 9.00 -14.72
C ARG A 66 17.77 8.99 -13.20
N PRO A 67 16.97 8.04 -12.64
CA PRO A 67 16.90 7.84 -11.21
C PRO A 67 18.27 7.49 -10.61
N VAL A 68 18.56 8.04 -9.43
CA VAL A 68 19.77 7.79 -8.65
C VAL A 68 19.40 7.43 -7.22
N ILE A 69 20.01 6.37 -6.68
CA ILE A 69 19.83 5.94 -5.29
C ILE A 69 21.12 6.19 -4.52
N PHE A 70 21.02 6.91 -3.43
CA PHE A 70 22.11 7.12 -2.46
C PHE A 70 21.91 6.21 -1.26
N SER A 71 22.49 5.01 -1.35
CA SER A 71 22.28 3.93 -0.35
C SER A 71 22.73 4.34 1.06
N ASN A 72 23.84 5.04 1.18
CA ASN A 72 24.38 5.50 2.47
C ASN A 72 23.56 6.62 3.14
N ARG A 73 22.60 7.20 2.41
CA ARG A 73 21.67 8.21 2.95
C ARG A 73 20.21 7.77 2.92
N GLY A 74 19.95 6.55 2.45
CA GLY A 74 18.59 6.00 2.38
C GLY A 74 17.62 6.85 1.54
N SER A 75 18.13 7.53 0.50
CA SER A 75 17.35 8.43 -0.34
C SER A 75 17.53 8.13 -1.81
N GLY A 76 16.50 8.34 -2.60
CA GLY A 76 16.53 8.28 -4.05
C GLY A 76 16.01 9.57 -4.66
N ILE A 77 16.55 9.93 -5.82
CA ILE A 77 16.10 11.07 -6.58
C ILE A 77 15.74 10.61 -7.99
N THR A 78 14.58 11.02 -8.47
CA THR A 78 14.07 10.65 -9.78
C THR A 78 13.64 11.89 -10.54
N PRO A 79 14.17 12.12 -11.76
CA PRO A 79 13.62 13.14 -12.65
C PRO A 79 12.21 12.72 -13.08
N MET A 80 11.27 13.62 -12.94
CA MET A 80 9.87 13.47 -13.29
C MET A 80 9.51 14.55 -14.31
N GLU A 81 8.39 14.42 -14.98
CA GLU A 81 7.90 15.39 -15.96
C GLU A 81 7.78 16.83 -15.41
N GLN A 82 7.57 16.96 -14.10
CA GLN A 82 7.34 18.26 -13.43
C GLN A 82 8.51 18.70 -12.54
N GLY A 83 9.68 18.04 -12.62
CA GLY A 83 10.86 18.37 -11.79
C GLY A 83 11.50 17.14 -11.14
N LEU A 84 12.17 17.30 -10.01
CA LEU A 84 12.82 16.22 -9.28
C LEU A 84 11.97 15.74 -8.08
N ARG A 85 11.74 14.45 -7.99
CA ARG A 85 11.16 13.82 -6.82
C ARG A 85 12.26 13.19 -5.95
N VAL A 86 12.34 13.63 -4.72
CA VAL A 86 13.25 13.06 -3.71
C VAL A 86 12.44 12.18 -2.77
N VAL A 87 12.79 10.91 -2.70
CA VAL A 87 12.10 9.89 -1.90
C VAL A 87 13.04 9.29 -0.87
N GLY A 88 12.50 8.78 0.21
CA GLY A 88 13.27 8.04 1.20
C GLY A 88 12.50 7.85 2.48
N THR A 89 13.23 7.40 3.48
CA THR A 89 12.77 7.14 4.83
C THR A 89 11.68 6.07 4.93
N VAL A 90 11.69 5.37 6.04
CA VAL A 90 10.65 4.44 6.47
C VAL A 90 10.29 4.81 7.90
N GLU A 91 8.99 4.84 8.18
CA GLU A 91 8.49 5.14 9.52
C GLU A 91 7.33 4.21 9.84
N PHE A 92 7.39 3.58 11.01
CA PHE A 92 6.26 2.89 11.62
C PHE A 92 5.51 3.90 12.50
N GLY A 93 4.45 4.46 12.00
CA GLY A 93 3.71 5.53 12.67
C GLY A 93 2.19 5.39 12.53
N GLY A 94 1.72 4.27 12.02
CA GLY A 94 0.31 4.03 11.78
C GLY A 94 -0.28 4.93 10.69
N LEU A 95 -1.60 4.88 10.55
CA LEU A 95 -2.33 5.59 9.49
C LEU A 95 -2.72 7.02 9.87
N ASP A 96 -2.89 7.29 11.15
CA ASP A 96 -3.57 8.50 11.63
C ASP A 96 -2.61 9.61 12.11
N ASN A 97 -1.32 9.29 12.33
CA ASN A 97 -0.34 10.28 12.73
C ASN A 97 -0.05 11.29 11.60
N PRO A 98 0.16 12.56 11.93
CA PRO A 98 0.48 13.58 10.93
C PRO A 98 1.83 13.30 10.25
N LEU A 99 2.06 13.97 9.13
CA LEU A 99 3.33 13.95 8.41
C LEU A 99 4.46 14.49 9.31
N SER A 100 5.60 13.79 9.34
CA SER A 100 6.78 14.15 10.13
C SER A 100 7.63 15.21 9.41
N LYS A 101 7.65 16.43 9.93
CA LYS A 101 8.45 17.52 9.37
C LYS A 101 9.95 17.27 9.43
N SER A 102 10.43 16.50 10.43
CA SER A 102 11.85 16.15 10.52
C SER A 102 12.28 15.21 9.39
N ARG A 103 11.39 14.32 8.93
CA ARG A 103 11.66 13.43 7.80
C ARG A 103 11.66 14.18 6.47
N ILE A 104 10.75 15.13 6.31
CA ILE A 104 10.75 16.05 5.16
C ILE A 104 12.06 16.82 5.12
N LYS A 105 12.44 17.45 6.24
CA LYS A 105 13.72 18.18 6.33
C LYS A 105 14.91 17.30 5.95
N ASN A 106 14.95 16.04 6.41
CA ASN A 106 16.03 15.11 6.05
C ASN A 106 16.09 14.85 4.53
N LEU A 107 14.95 14.70 3.85
CA LEU A 107 14.92 14.54 2.39
C LEU A 107 15.45 15.77 1.68
N ILE A 108 15.09 16.96 2.13
CA ILE A 108 15.57 18.22 1.58
C ILE A 108 17.09 18.36 1.79
N ASP A 109 17.59 18.10 3.02
CA ASP A 109 19.01 18.16 3.34
C ASP A 109 19.82 17.15 2.50
N ASN A 110 19.27 15.94 2.29
CA ASN A 110 19.88 14.93 1.43
C ASN A 110 19.93 15.38 -0.03
N ALA A 111 18.84 15.95 -0.56
CA ALA A 111 18.81 16.47 -1.93
C ALA A 111 19.85 17.57 -2.14
N LYS A 112 19.92 18.54 -1.23
CA LYS A 112 20.91 19.63 -1.27
C LYS A 112 22.35 19.13 -1.15
N TYR A 113 22.57 18.11 -0.31
CA TYR A 113 23.91 17.47 -0.21
C TYR A 113 24.35 16.83 -1.54
N MET A 114 23.40 16.20 -2.26
CA MET A 114 23.70 15.44 -3.48
C MET A 114 23.81 16.31 -4.73
N LEU A 115 23.00 17.37 -4.82
CA LEU A 115 22.84 18.18 -6.03
C LEU A 115 23.30 19.64 -5.86
N GLY A 116 23.67 20.06 -4.66
CA GLY A 116 23.99 21.45 -4.36
C GLY A 116 22.74 22.28 -4.10
N ASP A 117 22.79 23.55 -4.53
CA ASP A 117 21.70 24.49 -4.31
C ASP A 117 20.47 24.10 -5.13
N LEU A 118 19.35 23.96 -4.43
CA LEU A 118 18.04 23.68 -5.01
C LEU A 118 17.06 24.79 -4.58
N PRO A 119 16.05 25.10 -5.40
CA PRO A 119 14.98 26.02 -5.01
C PRO A 119 14.19 25.46 -3.81
N ASP A 120 13.21 26.22 -3.35
CA ASP A 120 12.28 25.70 -2.36
C ASP A 120 11.46 24.54 -2.94
N HIS A 121 11.20 23.54 -2.12
CA HIS A 121 10.35 22.42 -2.51
C HIS A 121 8.88 22.86 -2.52
N GLU A 122 8.08 22.26 -3.40
CA GLU A 122 6.66 22.62 -3.52
C GLU A 122 5.76 21.69 -2.70
N ASP A 123 5.92 20.38 -2.88
CA ASP A 123 5.02 19.39 -2.33
C ASP A 123 5.70 18.48 -1.32
N GLU A 124 5.00 18.25 -0.22
CA GLU A 124 5.34 17.24 0.79
C GLU A 124 4.29 16.12 0.75
N TRP A 125 4.73 14.90 0.57
CA TRP A 125 3.82 13.77 0.47
C TRP A 125 4.16 12.66 1.46
N LEU A 126 3.12 12.04 1.98
CA LEU A 126 3.16 10.88 2.86
C LEU A 126 2.32 9.75 2.25
N GLY A 127 2.93 8.58 2.09
CA GLY A 127 2.27 7.38 1.62
C GLY A 127 2.37 6.22 2.60
N PHE A 128 1.44 5.28 2.48
CA PHE A 128 1.27 4.15 3.38
C PHE A 128 1.52 2.85 2.64
N ARG A 129 2.70 2.25 2.81
CA ARG A 129 2.98 0.93 2.25
C ARG A 129 2.33 -0.13 3.12
N PRO A 130 1.47 -0.98 2.57
CA PRO A 130 0.83 -2.06 3.32
C PRO A 130 1.85 -3.17 3.60
N THR A 131 2.32 -3.26 4.83
CA THR A 131 3.42 -4.15 5.22
C THR A 131 2.94 -5.26 6.13
N LEU A 132 3.41 -6.47 5.87
CA LEU A 132 3.21 -7.66 6.69
C LEU A 132 4.57 -8.16 7.22
N PRO A 133 4.63 -8.85 8.35
CA PRO A 133 5.90 -9.25 8.97
C PRO A 133 6.79 -10.12 8.10
N ASP A 134 6.20 -10.89 7.20
CA ASP A 134 6.88 -11.79 6.25
C ASP A 134 7.07 -11.19 4.86
N PHE A 135 6.64 -9.95 4.63
CA PHE A 135 6.68 -9.24 3.35
C PHE A 135 5.92 -9.92 2.21
N LEU A 136 5.11 -10.94 2.48
CA LEU A 136 4.26 -11.59 1.49
C LEU A 136 2.84 -10.99 1.52
N PRO A 137 2.21 -10.71 0.37
CA PRO A 137 0.83 -10.23 0.36
C PRO A 137 -0.14 -11.29 0.87
N VAL A 138 -1.33 -10.84 1.30
CA VAL A 138 -2.46 -11.73 1.56
C VAL A 138 -3.30 -11.78 0.30
N MET A 139 -3.47 -12.98 -0.26
CA MET A 139 -4.30 -13.25 -1.43
C MET A 139 -5.10 -14.54 -1.22
N GLY A 140 -6.40 -14.47 -1.50
CA GLY A 140 -7.27 -15.64 -1.44
C GLY A 140 -8.50 -15.43 -0.57
N PRO A 141 -9.25 -16.50 -0.28
CA PRO A 141 -10.48 -16.43 0.48
C PRO A 141 -10.22 -16.08 1.95
N SER A 142 -11.16 -15.38 2.56
CA SER A 142 -11.29 -15.30 4.01
C SER A 142 -11.46 -16.70 4.60
N LYS A 143 -10.90 -16.95 5.78
CA LYS A 143 -11.12 -18.21 6.49
C LYS A 143 -12.48 -18.28 7.17
N ASN A 144 -13.03 -17.11 7.54
CA ASN A 144 -14.28 -17.00 8.30
C ASN A 144 -15.49 -16.75 7.41
N HIS A 145 -15.30 -16.16 6.20
CA HIS A 145 -16.40 -15.67 5.36
C HIS A 145 -16.23 -16.12 3.92
N LYS A 146 -17.00 -17.10 3.50
CA LYS A 146 -16.93 -17.79 2.19
C LYS A 146 -16.93 -16.87 0.95
N ASN A 147 -17.63 -15.74 1.02
CA ASN A 147 -17.80 -14.81 -0.09
C ASN A 147 -16.90 -13.56 0.02
N VAL A 148 -15.92 -13.58 0.92
CA VAL A 148 -14.93 -12.52 1.08
C VAL A 148 -13.57 -13.02 0.63
N PHE A 149 -12.87 -12.21 -0.16
CA PHE A 149 -11.52 -12.47 -0.65
C PHE A 149 -10.60 -11.31 -0.31
N TYR A 150 -9.31 -11.59 -0.22
CA TYR A 150 -8.26 -10.64 0.10
C TYR A 150 -7.28 -10.48 -1.07
N CYS A 151 -6.82 -9.24 -1.27
CA CYS A 151 -5.74 -8.91 -2.20
C CYS A 151 -5.03 -7.64 -1.73
N PHE A 152 -4.17 -7.75 -0.70
CA PHE A 152 -3.47 -6.60 -0.12
C PHE A 152 -2.13 -7.01 0.52
N GLY A 153 -1.38 -6.04 1.02
CA GLY A 153 -0.13 -6.31 1.74
C GLY A 153 1.09 -6.44 0.83
N HIS A 154 1.05 -5.90 -0.38
CA HIS A 154 2.11 -5.99 -1.39
C HIS A 154 3.33 -5.13 -1.13
N HIS A 155 3.42 -4.49 0.04
CA HIS A 155 4.52 -3.62 0.42
C HIS A 155 4.76 -2.52 -0.64
N HIS A 156 6.00 -2.39 -1.15
CA HIS A 156 6.32 -1.45 -2.23
C HIS A 156 6.18 -2.05 -3.64
N LEU A 157 5.73 -3.30 -3.76
CA LEU A 157 5.62 -4.02 -5.03
C LEU A 157 4.19 -4.05 -5.60
N GLY A 158 3.24 -3.32 -4.99
CA GLY A 158 1.83 -3.38 -5.38
C GLY A 158 1.56 -3.04 -6.85
N TRP A 159 2.26 -2.06 -7.42
CA TRP A 159 2.17 -1.73 -8.85
C TRP A 159 2.63 -2.89 -9.74
N THR A 160 3.79 -3.47 -9.41
CA THR A 160 4.39 -4.55 -10.19
C THR A 160 3.56 -5.83 -10.11
N LEU A 161 3.07 -6.16 -8.92
CA LEU A 161 2.36 -7.42 -8.66
C LEU A 161 0.83 -7.31 -8.86
N GLY A 162 0.29 -6.11 -9.01
CA GLY A 162 -1.16 -5.89 -9.12
C GLY A 162 -1.84 -6.74 -10.20
N PRO A 163 -1.34 -6.76 -11.46
CA PRO A 163 -1.96 -7.52 -12.53
C PRO A 163 -1.99 -9.03 -12.26
N ILE A 164 -0.89 -9.61 -11.80
CA ILE A 164 -0.82 -11.05 -11.50
C ILE A 164 -1.66 -11.41 -10.27
N SER A 165 -1.67 -10.56 -9.24
CA SER A 165 -2.49 -10.76 -8.04
C SER A 165 -3.98 -10.70 -8.39
N GLY A 166 -4.37 -9.75 -9.22
CA GLY A 166 -5.76 -9.66 -9.72
C GLY A 166 -6.16 -10.89 -10.51
N LYS A 167 -5.29 -11.40 -11.40
CA LYS A 167 -5.53 -12.63 -12.17
C LYS A 167 -5.69 -13.85 -11.24
N ILE A 168 -4.85 -13.99 -10.22
CA ILE A 168 -4.92 -15.10 -9.26
C ILE A 168 -6.24 -15.03 -8.48
N VAL A 169 -6.57 -13.89 -7.90
CA VAL A 169 -7.79 -13.76 -7.09
C VAL A 169 -9.05 -13.92 -7.94
N SER A 170 -9.09 -13.40 -9.17
CA SER A 170 -10.22 -13.61 -10.06
C SER A 170 -10.40 -15.08 -10.45
N GLY A 171 -9.32 -15.81 -10.70
CA GLY A 171 -9.35 -17.25 -10.94
C GLY A 171 -9.90 -18.04 -9.75
N MET A 172 -9.47 -17.70 -8.52
CA MET A 172 -10.03 -18.30 -7.30
C MET A 172 -11.55 -18.05 -7.18
N ILE A 173 -12.00 -16.83 -7.47
CA ILE A 173 -13.42 -16.46 -7.46
C ILE A 173 -14.21 -17.26 -8.50
N ALA A 174 -13.64 -17.44 -9.68
CA ALA A 174 -14.21 -18.22 -10.78
C ALA A 174 -14.07 -19.74 -10.58
N LYS A 175 -13.39 -20.20 -9.51
CA LYS A 175 -13.07 -21.61 -9.24
C LYS A 175 -12.23 -22.27 -10.34
N GLU A 176 -11.36 -21.48 -10.96
CA GLU A 176 -10.38 -21.97 -11.92
C GLU A 176 -9.21 -22.64 -11.19
N ASN A 177 -8.68 -23.70 -11.77
CA ASN A 177 -7.48 -24.35 -11.23
C ASN A 177 -6.26 -23.48 -11.49
N THR A 178 -5.45 -23.29 -10.46
CA THR A 178 -4.12 -22.68 -10.59
C THR A 178 -3.05 -23.73 -10.32
N ASN A 179 -1.95 -23.67 -11.07
CA ASN A 179 -0.77 -24.49 -10.82
C ASN A 179 0.18 -23.88 -9.78
N LEU A 180 -0.20 -22.76 -9.18
CA LEU A 180 0.60 -22.07 -8.19
C LEU A 180 0.26 -22.58 -6.78
N ASN A 181 1.29 -22.79 -5.94
CA ASN A 181 1.06 -22.97 -4.52
C ASN A 181 0.75 -21.60 -3.88
N LEU A 182 -0.49 -21.44 -3.44
CA LEU A 182 -0.99 -20.19 -2.86
C LEU A 182 -1.06 -20.21 -1.33
N ASP A 183 -0.71 -21.32 -0.68
CA ASP A 183 -0.70 -21.44 0.78
C ASP A 183 0.12 -20.36 1.50
N PRO A 184 1.32 -19.96 1.00
CA PRO A 184 2.09 -18.89 1.60
C PRO A 184 1.41 -17.51 1.60
N TYR A 185 0.38 -17.34 0.77
CA TYR A 185 -0.36 -16.08 0.63
C TYR A 185 -1.70 -16.08 1.35
N SER A 186 -2.10 -17.21 1.94
CA SER A 186 -3.35 -17.31 2.70
C SER A 186 -3.32 -16.48 3.97
N SER A 187 -4.46 -15.88 4.36
CA SER A 187 -4.61 -15.20 5.65
C SER A 187 -4.43 -16.16 6.84
N ALA A 188 -4.68 -17.45 6.62
CA ALA A 188 -4.56 -18.49 7.65
C ALA A 188 -3.12 -18.68 8.19
N ARG A 189 -2.09 -18.18 7.47
CA ARG A 189 -0.69 -18.28 7.92
C ARG A 189 -0.36 -17.46 9.18
N PHE A 190 -1.27 -16.58 9.59
CA PHE A 190 -1.11 -15.72 10.77
C PHE A 190 -1.89 -16.21 12.00
N ASN A 191 -2.30 -17.46 12.03
CA ASN A 191 -3.05 -18.05 13.15
C ASN A 191 -2.27 -19.13 13.88
#